data_0c038cac1dd8347de24b176b55e49c86
#
_entry.id   0c038cac1dd8347de24b176b55e49c86
#
_cell.length_a   1.000
_cell.length_b   1.000
_cell.length_c   1.000
_cell.angle_alpha   90.00
_cell.angle_beta   90.00
_cell.angle_gamma   90.00
#
_symmetry.space_group_name_H-M   'P 1'
#
loop_
_entity.id
_entity.type
_entity.pdbx_description
1 polymer ?
#
loop_
_entity_poly.entity_id
_entity_poly.type
_entity_poly.pdbx_seq_one_letter_code
_entity_poly.pdbx_strand_id
1 'polypeptide(L)'
;PITLPEVSDFKPTEDGRPPLGNAKDWTYKGYPLELNTMPGFAGSSAYYLRYMDNHNDQALVDKDVNAYWRQVNLYIGGTEHATGHLIYSRFWNKFLYDLGYVCEDEPFRKLINQGMIQGRSNFVYRYIGEGATGNLYISYNLIENPEYKGKVQPIHVNVNIVHNDILDIAAFRNWMPEYKDAQFVYSDGTTDNDNPYIGTPAEKQYICGWAVEKMSKSMFNVVNPDDVVEQYGADTLRLYEMFLGPLEMSKPWDTNGIDGVHRFLKKFWRMFFNKDDFASNRTFAHLNSI
;
A
#
# COMPACT_ATOMS: atom_id res chain seq x y z
N PRO A 1 -3.62 -39.39 -5.78
CA PRO A 1 -3.53 -38.20 -4.90
C PRO A 1 -4.17 -38.53 -3.56
N ILE A 2 -3.64 -37.93 -2.49
CA ILE A 2 -4.26 -37.95 -1.17
C ILE A 2 -5.27 -36.82 -1.14
N THR A 3 -6.54 -37.14 -1.01
CA THR A 3 -7.62 -36.13 -0.91
C THR A 3 -8.02 -35.98 0.55
N LEU A 4 -8.52 -34.80 0.90
CA LEU A 4 -9.06 -34.56 2.25
C LEU A 4 -10.30 -35.45 2.47
N PRO A 5 -10.48 -36.00 3.69
CA PRO A 5 -11.64 -36.82 4.03
C PRO A 5 -12.88 -35.93 4.22
N GLU A 6 -14.06 -36.52 4.06
CA GLU A 6 -15.28 -35.90 4.52
C GLU A 6 -15.36 -36.00 6.03
N VAL A 7 -15.51 -34.87 6.72
CA VAL A 7 -15.65 -34.76 8.16
C VAL A 7 -16.93 -33.99 8.48
N SER A 8 -17.81 -34.59 9.27
CA SER A 8 -19.11 -34.00 9.62
C SER A 8 -18.99 -32.78 10.54
N ASP A 9 -17.96 -32.74 11.37
CA ASP A 9 -17.66 -31.59 12.25
C ASP A 9 -16.24 -31.06 11.95
N PHE A 10 -16.18 -29.99 11.18
CA PHE A 10 -14.94 -29.34 10.73
C PHE A 10 -14.56 -28.18 11.64
N LYS A 11 -14.74 -28.36 12.96
CA LYS A 11 -14.33 -27.38 13.97
C LYS A 11 -13.04 -27.83 14.67
N PRO A 12 -12.24 -26.90 15.16
CA PRO A 12 -11.12 -27.24 16.05
C PRO A 12 -11.65 -28.01 17.27
N THR A 13 -10.88 -28.99 17.72
CA THR A 13 -11.20 -29.73 18.93
C THR A 13 -10.99 -28.85 20.18
N GLU A 14 -11.65 -29.19 21.31
CA GLU A 14 -11.51 -28.45 22.57
C GLU A 14 -10.06 -28.43 23.09
N ASP A 15 -9.25 -29.42 22.75
CA ASP A 15 -7.83 -29.52 23.09
C ASP A 15 -6.92 -28.80 22.04
N GLY A 16 -7.51 -28.06 21.10
CA GLY A 16 -6.77 -27.27 20.11
C GLY A 16 -6.19 -28.05 18.94
N ARG A 17 -6.55 -29.32 18.76
CA ARG A 17 -6.14 -30.09 17.57
C ARG A 17 -6.85 -29.57 16.30
N PRO A 18 -6.19 -29.66 15.14
CA PRO A 18 -6.82 -29.30 13.87
C PRO A 18 -8.11 -30.10 13.58
N PRO A 19 -9.03 -29.55 12.79
CA PRO A 19 -10.29 -30.25 12.41
C PRO A 19 -10.09 -31.65 11.82
N LEU A 20 -9.00 -31.90 11.12
CA LEU A 20 -8.66 -33.24 10.61
C LEU A 20 -8.45 -34.29 11.72
N GLY A 21 -8.23 -33.87 12.96
CA GLY A 21 -8.20 -34.75 14.12
C GLY A 21 -9.53 -35.44 14.41
N ASN A 22 -10.64 -34.95 13.84
CA ASN A 22 -11.97 -35.57 13.93
C ASN A 22 -12.21 -36.61 12.82
N ALA A 23 -11.28 -36.72 11.83
CA ALA A 23 -11.41 -37.70 10.77
C ALA A 23 -11.08 -39.10 11.28
N LYS A 24 -11.95 -40.06 10.99
CA LYS A 24 -11.69 -41.48 11.21
C LYS A 24 -10.78 -41.99 10.11
N ASP A 25 -9.79 -42.80 10.49
CA ASP A 25 -8.88 -43.49 9.54
C ASP A 25 -8.08 -42.55 8.60
N TRP A 26 -7.68 -41.37 9.13
CA TRP A 26 -6.83 -40.44 8.39
C TRP A 26 -5.39 -41.00 8.28
N THR A 27 -5.22 -41.94 7.34
CA THR A 27 -3.98 -42.70 7.12
C THR A 27 -3.68 -42.86 5.62
N TYR A 28 -2.40 -43.07 5.30
CA TYR A 28 -1.96 -43.45 3.97
C TYR A 28 -1.05 -44.65 4.05
N LYS A 29 -1.42 -45.75 3.39
CA LYS A 29 -0.68 -47.06 3.43
C LYS A 29 -0.42 -47.53 4.87
N GLY A 30 -1.37 -47.31 5.78
CA GLY A 30 -1.27 -47.69 7.18
C GLY A 30 -0.49 -46.73 8.09
N TYR A 31 0.06 -45.67 7.54
CA TYR A 31 0.74 -44.63 8.33
C TYR A 31 -0.21 -43.46 8.60
N PRO A 32 -0.21 -42.89 9.83
CA PRO A 32 -1.01 -41.73 10.13
C PRO A 32 -0.52 -40.52 9.32
N LEU A 33 -1.46 -39.72 8.84
CA LEU A 33 -1.18 -38.47 8.14
C LEU A 33 -1.19 -37.29 9.12
N GLU A 34 -0.43 -36.27 8.75
CA GLU A 34 -0.42 -34.96 9.46
C GLU A 34 -1.84 -34.38 9.49
N LEU A 35 -2.23 -33.80 10.63
CA LEU A 35 -3.55 -33.23 10.85
C LEU A 35 -3.68 -31.81 10.31
N ASN A 36 -2.57 -31.09 10.18
CA ASN A 36 -2.55 -29.79 9.55
C ASN A 36 -2.48 -29.96 8.02
N THR A 37 -3.27 -29.19 7.31
CA THR A 37 -3.10 -29.06 5.86
C THR A 37 -1.84 -28.25 5.58
N MET A 38 -1.23 -28.48 4.42
CA MET A 38 -0.13 -27.66 3.96
C MET A 38 -0.58 -26.18 3.94
N PRO A 39 0.22 -25.26 4.49
CA PRO A 39 -0.15 -23.85 4.51
C PRO A 39 -0.55 -23.31 3.15
N GLY A 40 -1.47 -22.35 3.12
CA GLY A 40 -2.01 -21.77 1.89
C GLY A 40 -0.97 -21.15 0.94
N PHE A 41 0.24 -20.88 1.44
CA PHE A 41 1.36 -20.39 0.64
C PHE A 41 2.15 -21.48 -0.11
N ALA A 42 1.82 -22.79 0.04
CA ALA A 42 2.56 -23.86 -0.64
C ALA A 42 2.50 -23.70 -2.15
N GLY A 43 1.32 -23.44 -2.71
CA GLY A 43 1.15 -23.20 -4.15
C GLY A 43 1.90 -21.95 -4.61
N SER A 44 1.82 -20.85 -3.85
CA SER A 44 2.52 -19.60 -4.16
C SER A 44 4.05 -19.71 -4.05
N SER A 45 4.56 -20.70 -3.33
CA SER A 45 6.00 -20.92 -3.18
C SER A 45 6.66 -21.55 -4.42
N ALA A 46 5.89 -22.22 -5.28
CA ALA A 46 6.40 -22.92 -6.45
C ALA A 46 5.67 -22.55 -7.75
N TYR A 47 4.82 -21.52 -7.76
CA TYR A 47 3.99 -21.14 -8.90
C TYR A 47 4.80 -20.82 -10.17
N TYR A 48 6.01 -20.28 -10.04
CA TYR A 48 6.89 -19.95 -11.15
C TYR A 48 7.30 -21.19 -11.94
N LEU A 49 7.45 -22.37 -11.31
CA LEU A 49 7.68 -23.62 -11.99
C LEU A 49 6.45 -24.03 -12.82
N ARG A 50 5.27 -23.89 -12.23
CA ARG A 50 4.02 -24.21 -12.92
C ARG A 50 3.76 -23.28 -14.11
N TYR A 51 4.19 -22.02 -14.05
CA TYR A 51 4.07 -21.08 -15.16
C TYR A 51 4.93 -21.47 -16.38
N MET A 52 6.04 -22.18 -16.15
CA MET A 52 6.87 -22.69 -17.25
C MET A 52 6.13 -23.73 -18.10
N ASP A 53 5.21 -24.48 -17.48
CA ASP A 53 4.55 -25.64 -18.09
C ASP A 53 3.10 -25.79 -17.59
N ASN A 54 2.29 -24.77 -17.83
CA ASN A 54 0.97 -24.63 -17.22
C ASN A 54 -0.09 -25.61 -17.73
N HIS A 55 0.14 -26.27 -18.85
CA HIS A 55 -0.77 -27.27 -19.43
C HIS A 55 -0.40 -28.71 -19.08
N ASN A 56 0.69 -28.93 -18.38
CA ASN A 56 1.13 -30.29 -17.99
C ASN A 56 0.23 -30.81 -16.86
N ASP A 57 -0.45 -31.91 -17.10
CA ASP A 57 -1.34 -32.61 -16.16
C ASP A 57 -0.66 -33.79 -15.43
N GLN A 58 0.58 -34.12 -15.80
CA GLN A 58 1.33 -35.27 -15.25
C GLN A 58 2.37 -34.86 -14.22
N ALA A 59 2.95 -33.66 -14.35
CA ALA A 59 4.00 -33.16 -13.47
C ALA A 59 3.81 -31.66 -13.15
N LEU A 60 4.46 -31.18 -12.09
CA LEU A 60 4.52 -29.76 -11.76
C LEU A 60 5.15 -28.96 -12.91
N VAL A 61 6.21 -29.49 -13.46
CA VAL A 61 6.93 -28.99 -14.64
C VAL A 61 7.66 -30.17 -15.30
N ASP A 62 7.67 -30.25 -16.63
CA ASP A 62 8.47 -31.21 -17.36
C ASP A 62 9.97 -30.89 -17.24
N LYS A 63 10.81 -31.93 -17.23
CA LYS A 63 12.26 -31.78 -17.05
C LYS A 63 12.94 -31.01 -18.19
N ASP A 64 12.53 -31.24 -19.42
CA ASP A 64 13.10 -30.54 -20.57
C ASP A 64 12.64 -29.10 -20.62
N VAL A 65 11.38 -28.81 -20.25
CA VAL A 65 10.86 -27.46 -20.11
C VAL A 65 11.59 -26.71 -19.01
N ASN A 66 11.81 -27.34 -17.84
CA ASN A 66 12.59 -26.75 -16.75
C ASN A 66 14.06 -26.55 -17.14
N ALA A 67 14.68 -27.48 -17.86
CA ALA A 67 16.04 -27.35 -18.35
C ALA A 67 16.21 -26.22 -19.37
N TYR A 68 15.16 -25.92 -20.14
CA TYR A 68 15.14 -24.78 -21.07
C TYR A 68 15.00 -23.44 -20.34
N TRP A 69 14.02 -23.29 -19.45
CA TRP A 69 13.76 -22.03 -18.74
C TRP A 69 14.72 -21.79 -17.58
N ARG A 70 15.17 -22.82 -16.89
CA ARG A 70 16.06 -22.82 -15.72
C ARG A 70 15.52 -21.94 -14.59
N GLN A 71 16.36 -21.08 -14.03
CA GLN A 71 15.99 -20.08 -13.02
C GLN A 71 15.18 -18.94 -13.63
N VAL A 72 14.31 -18.34 -12.82
CA VAL A 72 13.68 -17.06 -13.18
C VAL A 72 14.76 -15.99 -13.32
N ASN A 73 14.86 -15.38 -14.49
CA ASN A 73 15.94 -14.41 -14.81
C ASN A 73 15.87 -13.15 -13.95
N LEU A 74 14.66 -12.65 -13.71
CA LEU A 74 14.39 -11.45 -12.91
C LEU A 74 13.11 -11.66 -12.09
N TYR A 75 13.24 -11.55 -10.77
CA TYR A 75 12.14 -11.65 -9.84
C TYR A 75 12.00 -10.34 -9.06
N ILE A 76 10.81 -9.74 -9.10
CA ILE A 76 10.54 -8.43 -8.48
C ILE A 76 9.41 -8.61 -7.46
N GLY A 77 9.65 -8.17 -6.23
CA GLY A 77 8.66 -8.26 -5.16
C GLY A 77 9.04 -7.44 -3.94
N GLY A 78 8.05 -7.04 -3.13
CA GLY A 78 8.27 -6.23 -1.94
C GLY A 78 9.11 -6.93 -0.87
N THR A 79 9.80 -6.14 -0.07
CA THR A 79 10.64 -6.64 1.06
C THR A 79 9.81 -7.32 2.15
N GLU A 80 8.51 -7.05 2.24
CA GLU A 80 7.58 -7.70 3.17
C GLU A 80 7.47 -9.21 2.96
N HIS A 81 7.85 -9.70 1.77
CA HIS A 81 7.87 -11.12 1.43
C HIS A 81 9.18 -11.82 1.83
N ALA A 82 10.18 -11.10 2.35
CA ALA A 82 11.49 -11.66 2.69
C ALA A 82 11.40 -12.78 3.73
N THR A 83 10.56 -12.63 4.74
CA THR A 83 10.35 -13.62 5.83
C THR A 83 9.24 -14.63 5.54
N GLY A 84 8.62 -14.58 4.37
CA GLY A 84 7.54 -15.47 3.95
C GLY A 84 7.85 -16.09 2.59
N HIS A 85 7.19 -15.60 1.55
CA HIS A 85 7.25 -16.16 0.20
C HIS A 85 8.67 -16.42 -0.32
N LEU A 86 9.62 -15.51 -0.11
CA LEU A 86 10.99 -15.67 -0.64
C LEU A 86 11.74 -16.83 0.05
N ILE A 87 11.59 -16.99 1.37
CA ILE A 87 12.16 -18.13 2.11
C ILE A 87 11.51 -19.42 1.64
N TYR A 88 10.17 -19.46 1.54
CA TYR A 88 9.46 -20.67 1.15
C TYR A 88 9.74 -21.06 -0.30
N SER A 89 9.80 -20.11 -1.23
CA SER A 89 10.17 -20.38 -2.62
C SER A 89 11.55 -21.02 -2.72
N ARG A 90 12.51 -20.45 -1.99
CA ARG A 90 13.88 -20.98 -1.95
C ARG A 90 13.94 -22.37 -1.32
N PHE A 91 13.24 -22.58 -0.21
CA PHE A 91 13.16 -23.90 0.45
C PHE A 91 12.55 -24.96 -0.48
N TRP A 92 11.41 -24.66 -1.08
CA TRP A 92 10.75 -25.59 -2.02
C TRP A 92 11.63 -25.90 -3.23
N ASN A 93 12.27 -24.90 -3.80
CA ASN A 93 13.14 -25.12 -4.96
C ASN A 93 14.33 -26.04 -4.62
N LYS A 94 14.99 -25.81 -3.48
CA LYS A 94 16.09 -26.66 -3.01
C LYS A 94 15.62 -28.08 -2.74
N PHE A 95 14.47 -28.25 -2.11
CA PHE A 95 13.88 -29.58 -1.86
C PHE A 95 13.58 -30.30 -3.18
N LEU A 96 12.99 -29.62 -4.15
CA LEU A 96 12.71 -30.22 -5.46
C LEU A 96 13.99 -30.51 -6.25
N TYR A 97 15.03 -29.71 -6.07
CA TYR A 97 16.36 -29.95 -6.64
C TYR A 97 16.99 -31.22 -6.06
N ASP A 98 16.97 -31.39 -4.74
CA ASP A 98 17.50 -32.57 -4.06
C ASP A 98 16.78 -33.87 -4.50
N LEU A 99 15.51 -33.75 -4.86
CA LEU A 99 14.71 -34.86 -5.40
C LEU A 99 14.86 -35.05 -6.93
N GLY A 100 15.63 -34.19 -7.60
CA GLY A 100 15.87 -34.26 -9.06
C GLY A 100 14.67 -33.86 -9.92
N TYR A 101 13.73 -33.05 -9.41
CA TYR A 101 12.59 -32.52 -10.14
C TYR A 101 12.91 -31.24 -10.89
N VAL A 102 13.83 -30.42 -10.40
CA VAL A 102 14.28 -29.19 -11.05
C VAL A 102 15.79 -29.21 -11.26
N CYS A 103 16.28 -28.45 -12.23
CA CYS A 103 17.66 -28.48 -12.68
C CYS A 103 18.59 -27.48 -11.96
N GLU A 104 18.04 -26.56 -11.15
CA GLU A 104 18.78 -25.53 -10.44
C GLU A 104 18.41 -25.55 -8.95
N ASP A 105 19.40 -25.29 -8.08
CA ASP A 105 19.20 -25.26 -6.62
C ASP A 105 18.62 -23.93 -6.12
N GLU A 106 18.78 -22.84 -6.85
CA GLU A 106 18.22 -21.52 -6.54
C GLU A 106 17.11 -21.14 -7.52
N PRO A 107 15.97 -20.61 -7.05
CA PRO A 107 14.83 -20.33 -7.92
C PRO A 107 15.01 -19.10 -8.80
N PHE A 108 15.72 -18.08 -8.31
CA PHE A 108 15.81 -16.77 -8.93
C PHE A 108 17.27 -16.39 -9.20
N ARG A 109 17.56 -15.99 -10.44
CA ARG A 109 18.89 -15.52 -10.83
C ARG A 109 19.19 -14.11 -10.33
N LYS A 110 18.17 -13.24 -10.36
CA LYS A 110 18.23 -11.88 -9.86
C LYS A 110 16.93 -11.55 -9.13
N LEU A 111 17.05 -11.09 -7.88
CA LEU A 111 15.95 -10.57 -7.07
C LEU A 111 16.09 -9.05 -6.95
N ILE A 112 15.02 -8.32 -7.19
CA ILE A 112 14.89 -6.91 -6.87
C ILE A 112 13.73 -6.73 -5.91
N ASN A 113 14.03 -6.19 -4.72
CA ASN A 113 13.01 -5.72 -3.81
C ASN A 113 12.79 -4.24 -4.05
N GLN A 114 11.61 -3.86 -4.54
CA GLN A 114 11.29 -2.45 -4.72
C GLN A 114 11.11 -1.77 -3.37
N GLY A 115 11.56 -0.51 -3.32
CA GLY A 115 11.30 0.36 -2.17
C GLY A 115 9.82 0.69 -2.04
N MET A 116 9.39 0.99 -0.82
CA MET A 116 8.00 1.36 -0.55
C MET A 116 7.72 2.81 -0.98
N ILE A 117 6.52 3.05 -1.49
CA ILE A 117 5.98 4.39 -1.62
C ILE A 117 5.50 4.83 -0.24
N GLN A 118 6.04 5.96 0.23
CA GLN A 118 5.75 6.52 1.54
C GLN A 118 4.71 7.62 1.42
N GLY A 119 3.88 7.78 2.45
CA GLY A 119 2.93 8.88 2.55
C GLY A 119 3.56 10.13 3.13
N ARG A 120 3.00 11.28 2.78
CA ARG A 120 3.23 12.51 3.51
C ARG A 120 2.15 12.62 4.56
N SER A 121 2.53 12.46 5.85
CA SER A 121 1.63 12.71 6.96
C SER A 121 1.58 14.20 7.26
N ASN A 122 0.40 14.69 7.61
CA ASN A 122 0.22 16.04 8.13
C ASN A 122 -0.16 16.01 9.60
N PHE A 123 0.23 17.04 10.33
CA PHE A 123 0.00 17.14 11.77
C PHE A 123 -0.66 18.44 12.17
N VAL A 124 -1.62 18.33 13.07
CA VAL A 124 -2.09 19.44 13.89
C VAL A 124 -1.47 19.33 15.28
N TYR A 125 -1.29 20.42 15.98
CA TYR A 125 -0.56 20.48 17.25
C TYR A 125 -1.49 20.86 18.37
N ARG A 126 -1.93 19.87 19.17
CA ARG A 126 -2.79 20.09 20.33
C ARG A 126 -1.98 20.71 21.47
N TYR A 127 -2.48 21.77 22.05
CA TYR A 127 -1.88 22.38 23.24
C TYR A 127 -2.10 21.48 24.47
N ILE A 128 -1.01 21.19 25.20
CA ILE A 128 -1.01 20.34 26.40
C ILE A 128 -0.36 21.05 27.61
N GLY A 129 -0.16 22.36 27.52
CA GLY A 129 0.40 23.16 28.60
C GLY A 129 -0.59 23.43 29.75
N GLU A 130 -0.20 24.28 30.69
CA GLU A 130 -1.04 24.64 31.82
C GLU A 130 -2.36 25.27 31.36
N GLY A 131 -3.49 24.83 31.94
CA GLY A 131 -4.82 25.30 31.55
C GLY A 131 -5.35 24.66 30.24
N ALA A 132 -4.70 23.65 29.70
CA ALA A 132 -5.14 23.00 28.47
C ALA A 132 -6.54 22.37 28.61
N THR A 133 -7.46 22.76 27.70
CA THR A 133 -8.83 22.21 27.61
C THR A 133 -8.89 20.94 26.73
N GLY A 134 -7.79 20.61 26.04
CA GLY A 134 -7.71 19.51 25.07
C GLY A 134 -8.22 19.84 23.68
N ASN A 135 -8.83 21.01 23.47
CA ASN A 135 -9.44 21.41 22.21
C ASN A 135 -8.74 22.57 21.50
N LEU A 136 -7.59 23.06 22.05
CA LEU A 136 -6.82 24.14 21.45
C LEU A 136 -5.69 23.59 20.57
N TYR A 137 -5.59 24.08 19.35
CA TYR A 137 -4.60 23.66 18.36
C TYR A 137 -3.76 24.84 17.91
N ILE A 138 -2.43 24.69 17.95
CA ILE A 138 -1.46 25.75 17.65
C ILE A 138 -0.91 25.52 16.24
N SER A 139 -0.92 26.54 15.39
CA SER A 139 -0.34 26.49 14.05
C SER A 139 1.16 26.15 14.09
N TYR A 140 1.62 25.29 13.16
CA TYR A 140 2.97 24.74 13.12
C TYR A 140 4.09 25.80 13.22
N ASN A 141 3.92 26.92 12.52
CA ASN A 141 4.91 28.01 12.54
C ASN A 141 5.09 28.69 13.90
N LEU A 142 4.18 28.42 14.85
CA LEU A 142 4.21 29.04 16.20
C LEU A 142 4.69 28.07 17.29
N ILE A 143 4.84 26.77 17.03
CA ILE A 143 5.15 25.76 18.06
C ILE A 143 6.50 25.96 18.75
N GLU A 144 7.45 26.67 18.11
CA GLU A 144 8.75 27.00 18.67
C GLU A 144 8.75 28.33 19.48
N ASN A 145 7.64 29.07 19.47
CA ASN A 145 7.51 30.27 20.27
C ASN A 145 7.61 29.90 21.76
N PRO A 146 8.23 30.77 22.62
CA PRO A 146 8.41 30.48 24.04
C PRO A 146 7.12 30.11 24.79
N GLU A 147 5.99 30.60 24.31
CA GLU A 147 4.67 30.32 24.87
C GLU A 147 4.25 28.86 24.67
N TYR A 148 4.54 28.27 23.49
CA TYR A 148 4.06 26.93 23.06
C TYR A 148 5.15 25.88 23.07
N LYS A 149 6.42 26.24 23.09
CA LYS A 149 7.56 25.34 23.00
C LYS A 149 7.53 24.27 24.09
N GLY A 150 7.54 22.99 23.66
CA GLY A 150 7.45 21.84 24.56
C GLY A 150 6.06 21.61 25.19
N LYS A 151 5.05 22.39 24.80
CA LYS A 151 3.68 22.30 25.33
C LYS A 151 2.65 21.93 24.29
N VAL A 152 3.09 21.33 23.18
CA VAL A 152 2.22 20.86 22.10
C VAL A 152 2.47 19.39 21.79
N GLN A 153 1.42 18.69 21.41
CA GLN A 153 1.46 17.29 20.98
C GLN A 153 1.01 17.21 19.51
N PRO A 154 1.84 16.63 18.61
CA PRO A 154 1.44 16.40 17.24
C PRO A 154 0.38 15.31 17.16
N ILE A 155 -0.62 15.50 16.32
CA ILE A 155 -1.70 14.56 16.02
C ILE A 155 -1.81 14.45 14.51
N HIS A 156 -1.80 13.23 13.98
CA HIS A 156 -2.02 12.98 12.56
C HIS A 156 -3.39 13.48 12.14
N VAL A 157 -3.44 14.11 10.98
CA VAL A 157 -4.68 14.61 10.38
C VAL A 157 -4.83 14.02 8.97
N ASN A 158 -6.07 13.80 8.54
CA ASN A 158 -6.37 13.25 7.22
C ASN A 158 -5.80 14.17 6.13
N VAL A 159 -4.96 13.60 5.27
CA VAL A 159 -4.29 14.35 4.18
C VAL A 159 -5.27 14.99 3.20
N ASN A 160 -6.48 14.46 3.07
CA ASN A 160 -7.50 15.00 2.16
C ASN A 160 -8.13 16.31 2.64
N ILE A 161 -7.91 16.70 3.91
CA ILE A 161 -8.39 17.99 4.46
C ILE A 161 -7.25 18.97 4.70
N VAL A 162 -6.08 18.72 4.10
CA VAL A 162 -4.92 19.62 4.14
C VAL A 162 -4.48 19.94 2.73
N HIS A 163 -4.44 21.20 2.35
CA HIS A 163 -4.08 21.67 1.02
C HIS A 163 -2.89 22.63 1.08
N ASN A 164 -1.76 22.27 0.47
CA ASN A 164 -0.52 23.07 0.55
C ASN A 164 -0.13 23.42 1.99
N ASP A 165 -0.21 22.44 2.88
CA ASP A 165 0.03 22.56 4.32
C ASP A 165 -0.99 23.41 5.10
N ILE A 166 -2.03 23.89 4.47
CA ILE A 166 -3.11 24.64 5.10
C ILE A 166 -4.26 23.70 5.44
N LEU A 167 -4.70 23.71 6.70
CA LEU A 167 -5.82 22.90 7.18
C LEU A 167 -7.16 23.49 6.73
N ASP A 168 -8.02 22.67 6.18
CA ASP A 168 -9.45 22.96 6.08
C ASP A 168 -10.09 22.78 7.48
N ILE A 169 -10.28 23.88 8.18
CA ILE A 169 -10.80 23.91 9.55
C ILE A 169 -12.23 23.41 9.64
N ALA A 170 -13.05 23.72 8.63
CA ALA A 170 -14.44 23.26 8.60
C ALA A 170 -14.51 21.74 8.43
N ALA A 171 -13.70 21.20 7.52
CA ALA A 171 -13.57 19.78 7.33
C ALA A 171 -12.99 19.09 8.57
N PHE A 172 -12.00 19.68 9.24
CA PHE A 172 -11.41 19.15 10.47
C PHE A 172 -12.45 19.03 11.61
N ARG A 173 -13.23 20.07 11.84
CA ARG A 173 -14.30 20.07 12.85
C ARG A 173 -15.39 19.03 12.58
N ASN A 174 -15.60 18.68 11.30
CA ASN A 174 -16.58 17.67 10.88
C ASN A 174 -15.99 16.27 10.75
N TRP A 175 -14.67 16.11 10.80
CA TRP A 175 -13.98 14.84 10.55
C TRP A 175 -14.24 13.80 11.65
N MET A 176 -14.12 14.21 12.93
CA MET A 176 -14.39 13.33 14.07
C MET A 176 -15.17 14.11 15.15
N PRO A 177 -16.06 13.43 15.92
CA PRO A 177 -16.88 14.09 16.93
C PRO A 177 -16.09 14.90 17.96
N GLU A 178 -14.89 14.42 18.32
CA GLU A 178 -14.01 15.07 19.31
C GLU A 178 -13.41 16.39 18.83
N TYR A 179 -13.42 16.68 17.53
CA TYR A 179 -12.89 17.92 16.97
C TYR A 179 -13.96 18.99 16.70
N LYS A 180 -15.22 18.68 16.98
CA LYS A 180 -16.35 19.58 16.69
C LYS A 180 -16.17 20.97 17.28
N ASP A 181 -15.64 21.05 18.51
CA ASP A 181 -15.45 22.28 19.25
C ASP A 181 -13.96 22.71 19.28
N ALA A 182 -13.18 22.28 18.28
CA ALA A 182 -11.76 22.62 18.16
C ALA A 182 -11.59 24.13 17.98
N GLN A 183 -10.65 24.70 18.76
CA GLN A 183 -10.22 26.09 18.71
C GLN A 183 -8.80 26.18 18.15
N PHE A 184 -8.50 27.25 17.45
CA PHE A 184 -7.22 27.39 16.76
C PHE A 184 -6.50 28.67 17.13
N VAL A 185 -5.16 28.57 17.25
CA VAL A 185 -4.25 29.70 17.12
C VAL A 185 -3.68 29.65 15.71
N TYR A 186 -4.03 30.63 14.91
CA TYR A 186 -3.69 30.72 13.48
C TYR A 186 -2.22 31.12 13.26
N SER A 187 -1.76 31.05 12.04
CA SER A 187 -0.37 31.34 11.68
C SER A 187 0.09 32.76 11.98
N ASP A 188 -0.82 33.70 12.08
CA ASP A 188 -0.59 35.11 12.47
C ASP A 188 -0.67 35.36 14.00
N GLY A 189 -0.95 34.31 14.80
CA GLY A 189 -1.12 34.36 16.24
C GLY A 189 -2.52 34.77 16.72
N THR A 190 -3.46 35.05 15.81
CA THR A 190 -4.86 35.30 16.18
C THR A 190 -5.58 34.01 16.55
N THR A 191 -6.71 34.13 17.25
CA THR A 191 -7.53 33.01 17.69
C THR A 191 -8.95 33.09 17.11
N ASP A 192 -9.73 32.02 17.29
CA ASP A 192 -11.16 31.99 16.92
C ASP A 192 -11.97 33.10 17.64
N ASN A 193 -11.53 33.52 18.84
CA ASN A 193 -12.19 34.51 19.64
C ASN A 193 -11.85 35.95 19.21
N ASP A 194 -10.82 36.13 18.37
CA ASP A 194 -10.47 37.44 17.84
C ASP A 194 -11.44 37.85 16.75
N ASN A 195 -11.84 39.12 16.78
CA ASN A 195 -12.91 39.72 16.01
C ASN A 195 -12.98 39.19 14.54
N PRO A 196 -14.10 38.58 14.12
CA PRO A 196 -14.26 38.02 12.78
C PRO A 196 -14.26 39.05 11.64
N TYR A 197 -14.23 40.33 11.97
CA TYR A 197 -14.24 41.44 11.00
C TYR A 197 -12.85 42.07 10.74
N ILE A 198 -11.79 41.56 11.39
CA ILE A 198 -10.41 42.04 11.15
C ILE A 198 -9.67 40.93 10.37
N GLY A 199 -9.55 41.10 9.06
CA GLY A 199 -8.88 40.19 8.13
C GLY A 199 -9.85 39.48 7.18
N THR A 200 -9.44 39.36 5.93
CA THR A 200 -10.16 38.50 4.97
C THR A 200 -9.99 37.04 5.35
N PRO A 201 -10.91 36.13 5.01
CA PRO A 201 -10.75 34.68 5.25
C PRO A 201 -9.43 34.07 4.74
N ALA A 202 -8.74 34.78 3.83
CA ALA A 202 -7.44 34.39 3.30
C ALA A 202 -6.27 34.60 4.28
N GLU A 203 -6.46 35.37 5.36
CA GLU A 203 -5.39 35.69 6.31
C GLU A 203 -5.37 34.79 7.54
N LYS A 204 -6.49 34.16 7.90
CA LYS A 204 -6.57 33.20 9.02
C LYS A 204 -6.26 31.77 8.52
N GLN A 205 -5.00 31.46 8.38
CA GLN A 205 -4.55 30.14 7.96
C GLN A 205 -3.98 29.34 9.12
N TYR A 206 -4.35 28.07 9.25
CA TYR A 206 -3.69 27.14 10.13
C TYR A 206 -2.71 26.29 9.34
N ILE A 207 -1.43 26.42 9.64
CA ILE A 207 -0.36 25.65 8.98
C ILE A 207 -0.16 24.33 9.71
N CYS A 208 -0.26 23.23 8.99
CA CYS A 208 0.07 21.89 9.47
C CYS A 208 1.58 21.63 9.40
N GLY A 209 2.11 20.87 10.34
CA GLY A 209 3.39 20.21 10.16
C GLY A 209 3.28 19.02 9.23
N TRP A 210 4.42 18.46 8.80
CA TRP A 210 4.45 17.27 7.95
C TRP A 210 5.69 16.40 8.19
N ALA A 211 5.55 15.11 7.88
CA ALA A 211 6.67 14.17 7.83
C ALA A 211 6.40 13.10 6.76
N VAL A 212 7.48 12.53 6.24
CA VAL A 212 7.39 11.37 5.33
C VAL A 212 7.39 10.10 6.17
N GLU A 213 6.32 9.33 6.06
CA GLU A 213 6.10 8.13 6.86
C GLU A 213 5.56 6.98 6.00
N LYS A 214 5.56 5.75 6.54
CA LYS A 214 4.87 4.63 5.91
C LYS A 214 3.38 4.95 5.76
N MET A 215 2.81 4.71 4.59
CA MET A 215 1.35 4.81 4.40
C MET A 215 0.62 3.82 5.29
N SER A 216 -0.29 4.30 6.11
CA SER A 216 -1.21 3.48 6.90
C SER A 216 -2.52 4.20 7.19
N LYS A 217 -3.59 3.43 7.39
CA LYS A 217 -4.91 3.98 7.75
C LYS A 217 -4.87 4.73 9.07
N SER A 218 -4.07 4.27 10.03
CA SER A 218 -3.94 4.92 11.36
C SER A 218 -3.18 6.24 11.32
N MET A 219 -2.40 6.50 10.28
CA MET A 219 -1.68 7.77 10.07
C MET A 219 -2.44 8.72 9.14
N PHE A 220 -3.60 8.30 8.61
CA PHE A 220 -4.45 9.10 7.72
C PHE A 220 -3.71 9.70 6.51
N ASN A 221 -2.67 9.04 6.04
CA ASN A 221 -1.78 9.48 4.97
C ASN A 221 -1.82 8.57 3.72
N VAL A 222 -2.86 7.75 3.61
CA VAL A 222 -3.03 6.83 2.48
C VAL A 222 -3.55 7.60 1.28
N VAL A 223 -2.89 7.42 0.14
CA VAL A 223 -3.39 7.82 -1.18
C VAL A 223 -4.07 6.61 -1.79
N ASN A 224 -5.35 6.74 -2.13
CA ASN A 224 -6.11 5.67 -2.75
C ASN A 224 -5.79 5.62 -4.26
N PRO A 225 -5.27 4.49 -4.78
CA PRO A 225 -5.00 4.33 -6.20
C PRO A 225 -6.23 4.54 -7.09
N ASP A 226 -7.42 4.15 -6.63
CA ASP A 226 -8.66 4.30 -7.40
C ASP A 226 -8.99 5.77 -7.65
N ASP A 227 -8.82 6.64 -6.66
CA ASP A 227 -9.05 8.09 -6.80
C ASP A 227 -8.05 8.71 -7.78
N VAL A 228 -6.78 8.25 -7.74
CA VAL A 228 -5.74 8.69 -8.67
C VAL A 228 -6.03 8.21 -10.10
N VAL A 229 -6.50 6.96 -10.25
CA VAL A 229 -6.88 6.40 -11.55
C VAL A 229 -8.09 7.15 -12.14
N GLU A 230 -9.08 7.48 -11.31
CA GLU A 230 -10.25 8.26 -11.73
C GLU A 230 -9.83 9.65 -12.21
N GLN A 231 -8.92 10.31 -11.52
CA GLN A 231 -8.49 11.68 -11.84
C GLN A 231 -7.50 11.76 -13.01
N TYR A 232 -6.54 10.84 -13.09
CA TYR A 232 -5.39 10.94 -14.02
C TYR A 232 -5.30 9.78 -15.02
N GLY A 233 -6.02 8.70 -14.81
CA GLY A 233 -5.93 7.47 -15.60
C GLY A 233 -4.84 6.51 -15.13
N ALA A 234 -5.07 5.22 -15.34
CA ALA A 234 -4.17 4.14 -14.89
C ALA A 234 -2.76 4.23 -15.50
N ASP A 235 -2.64 4.62 -16.75
CA ASP A 235 -1.34 4.76 -17.43
C ASP A 235 -0.50 5.87 -16.79
N THR A 236 -1.13 6.97 -16.35
CA THR A 236 -0.46 8.06 -15.64
C THR A 236 0.05 7.59 -14.29
N LEU A 237 -0.77 6.88 -13.51
CA LEU A 237 -0.36 6.32 -12.21
C LEU A 237 0.83 5.39 -12.39
N ARG A 238 0.74 4.40 -13.27
CA ARG A 238 1.81 3.41 -13.51
C ARG A 238 3.13 4.06 -13.96
N LEU A 239 3.05 5.02 -14.88
CA LEU A 239 4.25 5.74 -15.33
C LEU A 239 4.83 6.61 -14.22
N TYR A 240 3.98 7.22 -13.39
CA TYR A 240 4.41 8.05 -12.28
C TYR A 240 5.11 7.24 -11.19
N GLU A 241 4.62 6.06 -10.84
CA GLU A 241 5.29 5.16 -9.88
C GLU A 241 6.72 4.81 -10.32
N MET A 242 6.92 4.58 -11.62
CA MET A 242 8.25 4.33 -12.17
C MET A 242 9.13 5.59 -12.24
N PHE A 243 8.50 6.76 -12.38
CA PHE A 243 9.20 8.05 -12.46
C PHE A 243 9.66 8.58 -11.09
N LEU A 244 9.01 8.20 -9.99
CA LEU A 244 9.30 8.70 -8.63
C LEU A 244 10.78 8.53 -8.21
N GLY A 245 11.52 7.59 -8.79
CA GLY A 245 12.94 7.40 -8.52
C GLY A 245 13.41 5.95 -8.73
N PRO A 246 14.63 5.60 -8.32
CA PRO A 246 15.16 4.25 -8.46
C PRO A 246 14.25 3.20 -7.81
N LEU A 247 14.05 2.08 -8.51
CA LEU A 247 13.07 1.06 -8.09
C LEU A 247 13.32 0.51 -6.68
N GLU A 248 14.58 0.36 -6.29
CA GLU A 248 14.99 -0.25 -5.01
C GLU A 248 14.91 0.71 -3.82
N MET A 249 14.68 2.00 -4.06
CA MET A 249 14.63 3.02 -3.02
C MET A 249 13.19 3.34 -2.61
N SER A 250 12.95 3.51 -1.31
CA SER A 250 11.70 4.08 -0.81
C SER A 250 11.57 5.54 -1.23
N LYS A 251 10.34 5.98 -1.56
CA LYS A 251 10.06 7.27 -2.20
C LYS A 251 8.82 7.88 -1.57
N PRO A 252 8.85 9.19 -1.26
CA PRO A 252 7.63 9.89 -0.85
C PRO A 252 6.70 10.04 -2.06
N TRP A 253 5.40 9.83 -1.84
CA TRP A 253 4.38 10.22 -2.80
C TRP A 253 4.28 11.75 -2.85
N ASP A 254 4.31 12.28 -4.05
CA ASP A 254 4.07 13.71 -4.31
C ASP A 254 2.93 13.86 -5.31
N THR A 255 1.77 14.28 -4.82
CA THR A 255 0.57 14.46 -5.66
C THR A 255 0.76 15.51 -6.75
N ASN A 256 1.63 16.51 -6.53
CA ASN A 256 1.87 17.55 -7.53
C ASN A 256 2.74 17.06 -8.70
N GLY A 257 3.61 16.08 -8.46
CA GLY A 257 4.50 15.52 -9.49
C GLY A 257 3.78 14.75 -10.58
N ILE A 258 2.61 14.18 -10.30
CA ILE A 258 1.85 13.35 -11.25
C ILE A 258 1.34 14.16 -12.45
N ASP A 259 1.05 15.44 -12.27
CA ASP A 259 0.62 16.34 -13.36
C ASP A 259 1.65 16.43 -14.50
N GLY A 260 2.93 16.38 -14.17
CA GLY A 260 4.00 16.38 -15.17
C GLY A 260 3.93 15.16 -16.08
N VAL A 261 3.74 13.99 -15.49
CA VAL A 261 3.60 12.73 -16.22
C VAL A 261 2.32 12.70 -17.04
N HIS A 262 1.21 13.16 -16.48
CA HIS A 262 -0.07 13.25 -17.20
C HIS A 262 0.04 14.14 -18.44
N ARG A 263 0.65 15.33 -18.31
CA ARG A 263 0.91 16.23 -19.45
C ARG A 263 1.84 15.61 -20.48
N PHE A 264 2.85 14.84 -20.05
CA PHE A 264 3.73 14.10 -20.96
C PHE A 264 2.94 13.09 -21.79
N LEU A 265 2.14 12.24 -21.16
CA LEU A 265 1.32 11.24 -21.88
C LEU A 265 0.37 11.89 -22.88
N LYS A 266 -0.29 13.00 -22.50
CA LYS A 266 -1.14 13.76 -23.44
C LYS A 266 -0.37 14.31 -24.63
N LYS A 267 0.86 14.80 -24.43
CA LYS A 267 1.71 15.28 -25.55
C LYS A 267 2.18 14.12 -26.43
N PHE A 268 2.61 13.03 -25.81
CA PHE A 268 3.06 11.82 -26.51
C PHE A 268 1.94 11.26 -27.40
N TRP A 269 0.73 11.15 -26.86
CA TRP A 269 -0.45 10.69 -27.63
C TRP A 269 -0.71 11.55 -28.85
N ARG A 270 -0.66 12.88 -28.70
CA ARG A 270 -0.90 13.83 -29.81
C ARG A 270 0.13 13.77 -30.94
N MET A 271 1.25 13.09 -30.76
CA MET A 271 2.22 12.84 -31.83
C MET A 271 1.70 11.82 -32.85
N PHE A 272 0.75 10.97 -32.46
CA PHE A 272 0.25 9.86 -33.27
C PHE A 272 -1.22 10.03 -33.66
N PHE A 273 -1.99 10.82 -32.91
CA PHE A 273 -3.42 10.96 -33.07
C PHE A 273 -3.84 12.44 -33.08
N ASN A 274 -4.66 12.83 -34.05
CA ASN A 274 -5.24 14.16 -34.11
C ASN A 274 -6.51 14.24 -33.23
N LYS A 275 -6.95 15.50 -32.92
CA LYS A 275 -8.15 15.71 -32.10
C LYS A 275 -9.42 15.10 -32.75
N ASP A 276 -9.46 15.05 -34.06
CA ASP A 276 -10.62 14.55 -34.82
C ASP A 276 -10.73 13.02 -34.77
N ASP A 277 -9.61 12.30 -34.54
CA ASP A 277 -9.60 10.85 -34.37
C ASP A 277 -10.29 10.44 -33.07
N PHE A 278 -10.37 11.32 -32.08
CA PHE A 278 -11.07 11.08 -30.82
C PHE A 278 -12.59 11.10 -30.92
N ALA A 279 -13.14 11.89 -31.81
CA ALA A 279 -14.59 12.02 -31.96
C ALA A 279 -15.23 10.78 -32.63
N SER A 280 -14.45 10.00 -33.38
CA SER A 280 -14.91 8.85 -34.14
C SER A 280 -14.79 7.51 -33.43
N ASN A 281 -14.02 7.42 -32.33
CA ASN A 281 -13.70 6.15 -31.67
C ASN A 281 -14.27 6.11 -30.23
N ARG A 282 -15.43 5.46 -30.06
CA ARG A 282 -16.13 5.31 -28.76
C ARG A 282 -15.28 4.68 -27.65
N THR A 283 -14.21 3.98 -27.99
CA THR A 283 -13.29 3.35 -27.04
C THR A 283 -12.46 4.38 -26.24
N PHE A 284 -12.31 5.60 -26.76
CA PHE A 284 -11.56 6.68 -26.10
C PHE A 284 -12.43 7.71 -25.38
N ALA A 285 -13.76 7.58 -25.44
CA ALA A 285 -14.68 8.44 -24.72
C ALA A 285 -14.49 8.38 -23.19
N HIS A 286 -14.02 7.22 -22.68
CA HIS A 286 -13.66 7.07 -21.26
C HIS A 286 -12.42 7.86 -20.83
N LEU A 287 -11.47 8.16 -21.73
CA LEU A 287 -10.29 8.97 -21.42
C LEU A 287 -10.56 10.49 -21.42
N ASN A 288 -11.68 10.93 -21.98
CA ASN A 288 -12.10 12.34 -22.02
C ASN A 288 -13.19 12.68 -20.97
N SER A 289 -13.74 11.70 -20.30
CA SER A 289 -14.70 11.86 -19.20
C SER A 289 -14.05 11.75 -17.81
N ILE A 290 -12.73 11.63 -17.78
CA ILE A 290 -11.91 11.65 -16.57
C ILE A 290 -11.02 12.90 -16.58
#